data_baef301d65094776bcf86e74f38ad240
#
_entry.id   baef301d65094776bcf86e74f38ad240
#
_cell.length_a   1.000
_cell.length_b   1.000
_cell.length_c   1.000
_cell.angle_alpha   90.00
_cell.angle_beta   90.00
_cell.angle_gamma   90.00
#
_symmetry.space_group_name_H-M   'P 1'
#
loop_
_entity.id
_entity.type
_entity.pdbx_description
1 polymer ?
#
loop_
_entity_poly.entity_id
_entity_poly.type
_entity_poly.pdbx_seq_one_letter_code
_entity_poly.pdbx_strand_id
1 'polypeptide(L)'
;MSGRPFAEASRRAPQRVADQTQSAVSAVAAEIKALVLAGDRDQARERFGSLVGLLQRRALRIAFHYLRDAADADEVVQDAFVKVFLHIEQYREELPFDVWFMRILVNACLDRLKSRSRHQRWIAGPAEGTLDARPVEQAAGSEPSSEHQLLARERWQQVVKAVASLPDRQKLVFTLSHIDERTANEISEATGMSPATVRVHLFRALRKLRALLGEAK
;
A
#
# COMPACT_ATOMS: atom_id res chain seq x y z
N MET A 1 29.89 -4.87 -35.77
CA MET A 1 28.47 -4.96 -35.43
C MET A 1 28.36 -5.87 -34.20
N SER A 2 28.32 -5.34 -33.02
CA SER A 2 28.00 -6.09 -31.78
C SER A 2 27.80 -5.08 -30.69
N GLY A 3 26.59 -4.73 -30.43
CA GLY A 3 26.18 -3.92 -29.31
C GLY A 3 24.88 -4.41 -28.78
N ARG A 4 24.91 -5.06 -27.59
CA ARG A 4 23.90 -5.13 -26.53
C ARG A 4 23.93 -6.45 -25.74
N PRO A 5 24.84 -6.61 -24.77
CA PRO A 5 24.49 -7.46 -23.63
C PRO A 5 24.56 -6.73 -22.28
N PHE A 6 25.05 -5.47 -22.20
CA PHE A 6 25.26 -4.81 -20.89
C PHE A 6 24.00 -4.26 -20.22
N ALA A 7 22.94 -3.95 -20.95
CA ALA A 7 21.70 -3.38 -20.36
C ALA A 7 20.77 -4.41 -19.70
N GLU A 8 20.89 -5.68 -20.08
CA GLU A 8 20.05 -6.76 -19.54
C GLU A 8 20.57 -7.32 -18.20
N ALA A 9 21.88 -7.36 -18.02
CA ALA A 9 22.50 -7.85 -16.78
C ALA A 9 22.24 -6.91 -15.58
N SER A 10 22.17 -5.59 -15.83
CA SER A 10 21.96 -4.59 -14.77
C SER A 10 20.51 -4.57 -14.23
N ARG A 11 19.55 -5.09 -14.98
CA ARG A 11 18.13 -5.19 -14.56
C ARG A 11 17.79 -6.52 -13.87
N ARG A 12 18.63 -7.55 -14.04
CA ARG A 12 18.41 -8.89 -13.45
C ARG A 12 18.84 -9.02 -12.00
N ALA A 13 19.78 -8.23 -11.52
CA ALA A 13 20.25 -8.29 -10.15
C ALA A 13 19.21 -7.81 -9.12
N PRO A 14 18.52 -6.64 -9.28
CA PRO A 14 17.47 -6.21 -8.36
C PRO A 14 16.23 -7.12 -8.39
N GLN A 15 15.89 -7.71 -9.54
CA GLN A 15 14.80 -8.68 -9.66
C GLN A 15 15.03 -9.95 -8.83
N ARG A 16 16.23 -10.54 -8.93
CA ARG A 16 16.58 -11.75 -8.16
C ARG A 16 16.52 -11.54 -6.65
N VAL A 17 16.90 -10.36 -6.16
CA VAL A 17 16.83 -10.01 -4.73
C VAL A 17 15.37 -9.84 -4.30
N ALA A 18 14.54 -9.23 -5.13
CA ALA A 18 13.11 -9.08 -4.85
C ALA A 18 12.40 -10.44 -4.79
N ASP A 19 12.67 -11.34 -5.73
CA ASP A 19 12.10 -12.70 -5.79
C ASP A 19 12.53 -13.55 -4.58
N GLN A 20 13.81 -13.46 -4.18
CA GLN A 20 14.33 -14.16 -3.00
C GLN A 20 13.67 -13.64 -1.72
N THR A 21 13.50 -12.33 -1.59
CA THR A 21 12.83 -11.73 -0.43
C THR A 21 11.36 -12.13 -0.38
N GLN A 22 10.67 -12.16 -1.51
CA GLN A 22 9.27 -12.56 -1.62
C GLN A 22 9.08 -14.04 -1.26
N SER A 23 9.96 -14.91 -1.74
CA SER A 23 9.98 -16.34 -1.39
C SER A 23 10.24 -16.54 0.10
N ALA A 24 11.20 -15.82 0.68
CA ALA A 24 11.51 -15.89 2.11
C ALA A 24 10.33 -15.43 2.97
N VAL A 25 9.66 -14.33 2.58
CA VAL A 25 8.47 -13.82 3.29
C VAL A 25 7.33 -14.85 3.28
N SER A 26 7.08 -15.48 2.13
CA SER A 26 6.03 -16.49 2.00
C SER A 26 6.34 -17.76 2.80
N ALA A 27 7.60 -18.19 2.83
CA ALA A 27 8.04 -19.34 3.64
C ALA A 27 7.86 -19.08 5.14
N VAL A 28 8.26 -17.90 5.63
CA VAL A 28 8.06 -17.51 7.04
C VAL A 28 6.57 -17.44 7.38
N ALA A 29 5.74 -16.91 6.49
CA ALA A 29 4.30 -16.84 6.71
C ALA A 29 3.62 -18.22 6.76
N ALA A 30 4.03 -19.16 5.91
CA ALA A 30 3.55 -20.55 5.95
C ALA A 30 3.93 -21.25 7.25
N GLU A 31 5.16 -21.04 7.72
CA GLU A 31 5.64 -21.56 9.02
C GLU A 31 4.80 -21.02 10.18
N ILE A 32 4.54 -19.70 10.23
CA ILE A 32 3.70 -19.08 11.26
C ILE A 32 2.28 -19.68 11.23
N LYS A 33 1.70 -19.83 10.05
CA LYS A 33 0.38 -20.44 9.88
C LYS A 33 0.36 -21.88 10.44
N ALA A 34 1.38 -22.68 10.11
CA ALA A 34 1.49 -24.04 10.63
C ALA A 34 1.58 -24.07 12.16
N LEU A 35 2.36 -23.19 12.80
CA LEU A 35 2.48 -23.04 14.24
C LEU A 35 1.13 -22.65 14.89
N VAL A 36 0.40 -21.70 14.28
CA VAL A 36 -0.93 -21.30 14.78
C VAL A 36 -1.91 -22.45 14.71
N LEU A 37 -1.92 -23.20 13.60
CA LEU A 37 -2.79 -24.38 13.43
C LEU A 37 -2.43 -25.52 14.39
N ALA A 38 -1.16 -25.66 14.75
CA ALA A 38 -0.68 -26.59 15.77
C ALA A 38 -0.98 -26.15 17.22
N GLY A 39 -1.48 -24.92 17.42
CA GLY A 39 -1.76 -24.35 18.74
C GLY A 39 -0.54 -23.73 19.44
N ASP A 40 0.65 -23.74 18.83
CA ASP A 40 1.88 -23.18 19.38
C ASP A 40 1.95 -21.66 19.12
N ARG A 41 1.15 -20.92 19.86
CA ARG A 41 1.02 -19.46 19.68
C ARG A 41 2.26 -18.69 20.11
N ASP A 42 3.06 -19.22 21.01
CA ASP A 42 4.25 -18.50 21.50
C ASP A 42 5.36 -18.54 20.45
N GLN A 43 5.64 -19.70 19.87
CA GLN A 43 6.56 -19.79 18.74
C GLN A 43 6.05 -19.03 17.51
N ALA A 44 4.74 -19.06 17.27
CA ALA A 44 4.13 -18.28 16.18
C ALA A 44 4.37 -16.77 16.35
N ARG A 45 4.25 -16.22 17.57
CA ARG A 45 4.53 -14.80 17.87
C ARG A 45 6.01 -14.46 17.68
N GLU A 46 6.91 -15.30 18.17
CA GLU A 46 8.35 -15.11 17.99
C GLU A 46 8.70 -15.07 16.50
N ARG A 47 8.21 -16.04 15.75
CA ARG A 47 8.43 -16.11 14.29
C ARG A 47 7.80 -14.95 13.55
N PHE A 48 6.66 -14.43 14.02
CA PHE A 48 6.00 -13.27 13.44
C PHE A 48 6.85 -12.01 13.53
N GLY A 49 7.67 -11.85 14.57
CA GLY A 49 8.64 -10.75 14.66
C GLY A 49 9.59 -10.70 13.47
N SER A 50 10.03 -11.84 12.96
CA SER A 50 10.86 -11.93 11.76
C SER A 50 10.10 -11.45 10.50
N LEU A 51 8.84 -11.82 10.38
CA LEU A 51 7.98 -11.39 9.26
C LEU A 51 7.77 -9.86 9.26
N VAL A 52 7.53 -9.29 10.45
CA VAL A 52 7.42 -7.82 10.63
C VAL A 52 8.72 -7.15 10.17
N GLY A 53 9.88 -7.64 10.61
CA GLY A 53 11.18 -7.09 10.22
C GLY A 53 11.41 -7.05 8.70
N LEU A 54 10.92 -8.06 7.98
CA LEU A 54 11.02 -8.13 6.52
C LEU A 54 10.12 -7.14 5.78
N LEU A 55 8.93 -6.85 6.33
CA LEU A 55 7.87 -6.09 5.63
C LEU A 55 7.68 -4.66 6.12
N GLN A 56 8.06 -4.34 7.37
CA GLN A 56 7.73 -3.09 8.05
C GLN A 56 8.15 -1.84 7.25
N ARG A 57 9.40 -1.81 6.78
CA ARG A 57 9.93 -0.64 6.03
C ARG A 57 9.11 -0.36 4.77
N ARG A 58 8.76 -1.42 4.03
CA ARG A 58 7.96 -1.32 2.82
C ARG A 58 6.51 -0.92 3.14
N ALA A 59 5.93 -1.50 4.19
CA ALA A 59 4.60 -1.18 4.66
C ALA A 59 4.46 0.29 5.07
N LEU A 60 5.40 0.81 5.86
CA LEU A 60 5.45 2.21 6.27
C LEU A 60 5.55 3.17 5.08
N ARG A 61 6.41 2.87 4.10
CA ARG A 61 6.53 3.69 2.89
C ARG A 61 5.20 3.78 2.15
N ILE A 62 4.50 2.65 1.98
CA ILE A 62 3.21 2.59 1.28
C ILE A 62 2.12 3.30 2.10
N ALA A 63 2.03 3.04 3.40
CA ALA A 63 1.07 3.69 4.27
C ALA A 63 1.28 5.22 4.30
N PHE A 64 2.51 5.69 4.43
CA PHE A 64 2.83 7.12 4.37
C PHE A 64 2.47 7.74 3.01
N HIS A 65 2.65 6.99 1.91
CA HIS A 65 2.23 7.48 0.60
C HIS A 65 0.72 7.75 0.53
N TYR A 66 -0.11 6.92 1.18
CA TYR A 66 -1.56 7.12 1.25
C TYR A 66 -1.98 8.18 2.26
N LEU A 67 -1.41 8.14 3.47
CA LEU A 67 -1.91 8.90 4.61
C LEU A 67 -1.28 10.29 4.74
N ARG A 68 -0.05 10.48 4.21
CA ARG A 68 0.74 11.71 4.32
C ARG A 68 0.90 12.19 5.77
N ASP A 69 0.89 11.25 6.69
CA ASP A 69 1.03 11.45 8.12
C ASP A 69 1.79 10.25 8.68
N ALA A 70 2.88 10.49 9.40
CA ALA A 70 3.76 9.44 9.89
C ALA A 70 3.12 8.65 11.04
N ALA A 71 2.42 9.34 11.95
CA ALA A 71 1.75 8.70 13.09
C ALA A 71 0.59 7.81 12.62
N ASP A 72 -0.25 8.32 11.70
CA ASP A 72 -1.31 7.52 11.07
C ASP A 72 -0.74 6.32 10.29
N ALA A 73 0.42 6.49 9.63
CA ALA A 73 1.06 5.41 8.90
C ALA A 73 1.57 4.31 9.84
N ASP A 74 2.21 4.68 10.94
CA ASP A 74 2.66 3.73 11.97
C ASP A 74 1.49 2.95 12.57
N GLU A 75 0.43 3.66 12.98
CA GLU A 75 -0.78 3.04 13.57
C GLU A 75 -1.42 2.05 12.59
N VAL A 76 -1.63 2.47 11.34
CA VAL A 76 -2.26 1.60 10.32
C VAL A 76 -1.39 0.38 9.98
N VAL A 77 -0.08 0.53 9.96
CA VAL A 77 0.84 -0.59 9.72
C VAL A 77 0.80 -1.58 10.89
N GLN A 78 0.78 -1.11 12.13
CA GLN A 78 0.62 -1.96 13.31
C GLN A 78 -0.72 -2.71 13.27
N ASP A 79 -1.83 -2.01 13.00
CA ASP A 79 -3.15 -2.61 12.85
C ASP A 79 -3.19 -3.67 11.73
N ALA A 80 -2.52 -3.40 10.61
CA ALA A 80 -2.43 -4.36 9.51
C ALA A 80 -1.68 -5.63 9.93
N PHE A 81 -0.57 -5.51 10.65
CA PHE A 81 0.15 -6.67 11.19
C PHE A 81 -0.68 -7.45 12.21
N VAL A 82 -1.40 -6.77 13.11
CA VAL A 82 -2.32 -7.43 14.05
C VAL A 82 -3.41 -8.20 13.30
N LYS A 83 -4.04 -7.59 12.30
CA LYS A 83 -5.05 -8.26 11.46
C LYS A 83 -4.47 -9.48 10.74
N VAL A 84 -3.26 -9.36 10.21
CA VAL A 84 -2.56 -10.48 9.57
C VAL A 84 -2.35 -11.62 10.55
N PHE A 85 -1.84 -11.36 11.74
CA PHE A 85 -1.61 -12.40 12.76
C PHE A 85 -2.92 -13.09 13.15
N LEU A 86 -3.98 -12.33 13.38
CA LEU A 86 -5.29 -12.87 13.76
C LEU A 86 -5.97 -13.70 12.65
N HIS A 87 -5.62 -13.44 11.39
CA HIS A 87 -6.23 -14.09 10.23
C HIS A 87 -5.25 -14.91 9.40
N ILE A 88 -4.07 -15.25 9.94
CA ILE A 88 -3.02 -15.98 9.21
C ILE A 88 -3.49 -17.33 8.69
N GLU A 89 -4.44 -17.96 9.36
CA GLU A 89 -5.06 -19.24 8.93
C GLU A 89 -5.78 -19.10 7.58
N GLN A 90 -6.27 -17.93 7.24
CA GLN A 90 -6.95 -17.63 5.96
C GLN A 90 -5.97 -17.36 4.82
N TYR A 91 -4.68 -17.24 5.12
CA TYR A 91 -3.66 -17.06 4.07
C TYR A 91 -3.59 -18.31 3.20
N ARG A 92 -3.67 -18.10 1.89
CA ARG A 92 -3.54 -19.15 0.87
C ARG A 92 -2.13 -19.13 0.31
N GLU A 93 -1.43 -20.25 0.48
CA GLU A 93 -0.01 -20.39 0.12
C GLU A 93 0.25 -20.44 -1.40
N GLU A 94 -0.81 -20.59 -2.20
CA GLU A 94 -0.74 -20.53 -3.67
C GLU A 94 -0.42 -19.12 -4.18
N LEU A 95 -0.60 -18.10 -3.33
CA LEU A 95 -0.27 -16.71 -3.65
C LEU A 95 0.83 -16.21 -2.73
N PRO A 96 1.74 -15.35 -3.21
CA PRO A 96 2.74 -14.75 -2.37
C PRO A 96 2.13 -13.96 -1.21
N PHE A 97 2.69 -14.16 -0.03
CA PHE A 97 2.19 -13.56 1.21
C PHE A 97 2.15 -12.02 1.16
N ASP A 98 3.15 -11.41 0.55
CA ASP A 98 3.24 -9.95 0.46
C ASP A 98 2.08 -9.31 -0.32
N VAL A 99 1.50 -10.03 -1.29
CA VAL A 99 0.29 -9.58 -2.00
C VAL A 99 -0.94 -9.61 -1.11
N TRP A 100 -1.09 -10.68 -0.34
CA TRP A 100 -2.18 -10.80 0.64
C TRP A 100 -2.06 -9.72 1.72
N PHE A 101 -0.86 -9.52 2.26
CA PHE A 101 -0.55 -8.44 3.20
C PHE A 101 -0.86 -7.05 2.61
N MET A 102 -0.43 -6.79 1.36
CA MET A 102 -0.68 -5.50 0.71
C MET A 102 -2.17 -5.18 0.56
N ARG A 103 -3.01 -6.16 0.30
CA ARG A 103 -4.48 -5.96 0.26
C ARG A 103 -5.01 -5.50 1.62
N ILE A 104 -4.55 -6.11 2.69
CA ILE A 104 -4.94 -5.74 4.07
C ILE A 104 -4.48 -4.32 4.37
N LEU A 105 -3.21 -4.00 4.11
CA LEU A 105 -2.61 -2.71 4.38
C LEU A 105 -3.30 -1.57 3.59
N VAL A 106 -3.49 -1.73 2.29
CA VAL A 106 -4.14 -0.71 1.45
C VAL A 106 -5.57 -0.45 1.90
N ASN A 107 -6.32 -1.50 2.22
CA ASN A 107 -7.69 -1.34 2.72
C ASN A 107 -7.68 -0.61 4.08
N ALA A 108 -6.77 -0.94 4.99
CA ALA A 108 -6.63 -0.25 6.27
C ALA A 108 -6.31 1.25 6.09
N CYS A 109 -5.39 1.60 5.18
CA CYS A 109 -5.10 2.99 4.83
C CYS A 109 -6.34 3.74 4.33
N LEU A 110 -7.10 3.13 3.42
CA LEU A 110 -8.31 3.74 2.86
C LEU A 110 -9.43 3.88 3.90
N ASP A 111 -9.57 2.93 4.81
CA ASP A 111 -10.54 3.01 5.90
C ASP A 111 -10.16 4.09 6.92
N ARG A 112 -8.88 4.24 7.22
CA ARG A 112 -8.37 5.36 8.05
C ARG A 112 -8.72 6.72 7.42
N LEU A 113 -8.50 6.88 6.13
CA LEU A 113 -8.83 8.11 5.41
C LEU A 113 -10.33 8.40 5.39
N LYS A 114 -11.17 7.38 5.22
CA LYS A 114 -12.63 7.51 5.32
C LYS A 114 -13.08 7.92 6.73
N SER A 115 -12.48 7.32 7.76
CA SER A 115 -12.77 7.65 9.15
C SER A 115 -12.40 9.09 9.47
N ARG A 116 -11.19 9.52 9.06
CA ARG A 116 -10.71 10.91 9.22
C ARG A 116 -11.63 11.92 8.52
N SER A 117 -12.08 11.63 7.30
CA SER A 117 -13.01 12.48 6.55
C SER A 117 -14.40 12.55 7.20
N ARG A 118 -14.88 11.47 7.84
CA ARG A 118 -16.15 11.49 8.59
C ARG A 118 -16.02 12.30 9.86
N HIS A 119 -14.93 12.13 10.61
CA HIS A 119 -14.68 12.86 11.84
C HIS A 119 -14.56 14.37 11.60
N GLN A 120 -13.82 14.78 10.56
CA GLN A 120 -13.72 16.19 10.16
C GLN A 120 -15.10 16.80 9.81
N ARG A 121 -15.96 16.08 9.08
CA ARG A 121 -17.32 16.52 8.77
C ARG A 121 -18.21 16.60 10.00
N TRP A 122 -18.03 15.72 10.97
CA TRP A 122 -18.81 15.74 12.21
C TRP A 122 -18.40 16.92 13.12
N ILE A 123 -17.10 17.23 13.20
CA ILE A 123 -16.59 18.39 13.97
C ILE A 123 -16.96 19.71 13.30
N ALA A 124 -16.97 19.77 11.95
CA ALA A 124 -17.29 20.99 11.21
C ALA A 124 -18.78 21.40 11.28
N GLY A 125 -19.69 20.53 11.78
CA GLY A 125 -21.13 20.83 11.85
C GLY A 125 -21.74 21.10 10.46
N PRO A 126 -23.04 21.37 10.35
CA PRO A 126 -23.62 21.98 9.13
C PRO A 126 -23.02 23.38 8.97
N ALA A 127 -22.31 23.57 7.91
CA ALA A 127 -21.44 24.67 7.51
C ALA A 127 -21.83 26.06 8.10
N GLU A 128 -21.13 26.47 9.14
CA GLU A 128 -20.78 27.89 9.38
C GLU A 128 -19.31 27.92 9.80
N GLY A 129 -18.52 28.65 9.01
CA GLY A 129 -17.06 28.66 8.98
C GLY A 129 -16.37 28.69 10.34
N THR A 130 -15.47 27.78 10.53
CA THR A 130 -14.17 28.04 11.18
C THR A 130 -13.18 26.96 10.78
N LEU A 131 -12.23 27.39 9.97
CA LEU A 131 -11.01 26.70 9.63
C LEU A 131 -10.05 26.80 10.81
N ASP A 132 -9.94 25.74 11.61
CA ASP A 132 -8.78 25.55 12.49
C ASP A 132 -8.29 24.09 12.35
N ALA A 133 -7.62 23.86 11.23
CA ALA A 133 -6.77 22.70 11.08
C ALA A 133 -5.35 23.12 11.50
N ARG A 134 -4.92 22.73 12.70
CA ARG A 134 -3.54 22.90 13.16
C ARG A 134 -2.59 22.34 12.10
N PRO A 135 -1.61 23.12 11.62
CA PRO A 135 -0.53 22.61 10.78
C PRO A 135 0.37 21.73 11.65
N VAL A 136 0.62 20.51 11.18
CA VAL A 136 1.72 19.72 11.71
C VAL A 136 3.00 20.37 11.17
N GLU A 137 3.80 20.93 12.05
CA GLU A 137 5.14 21.44 11.76
C GLU A 137 5.98 20.33 11.12
N GLN A 138 6.32 20.51 9.85
CA GLN A 138 7.35 19.75 9.19
C GLN A 138 8.59 20.60 9.01
N ALA A 139 9.74 19.97 9.22
CA ALA A 139 11.08 20.55 9.22
C ALA A 139 11.40 21.43 8.00
N ALA A 140 12.16 22.48 8.28
CA ALA A 140 12.58 23.57 7.42
C ALA A 140 13.11 23.17 6.04
N GLY A 141 12.48 23.72 5.02
CA GLY A 141 12.94 23.76 3.64
C GLY A 141 11.91 24.53 2.84
N SER A 142 12.19 25.78 2.43
CA SER A 142 11.42 26.69 1.57
C SER A 142 9.91 26.43 1.58
N GLU A 143 9.20 27.02 2.53
CA GLU A 143 7.77 26.77 2.75
C GLU A 143 6.92 27.27 1.57
N PRO A 144 6.16 26.38 0.90
CA PRO A 144 5.09 26.84 0.02
C PRO A 144 4.03 27.57 0.88
N SER A 145 3.43 28.63 0.35
CA SER A 145 2.42 29.40 1.09
C SER A 145 1.33 28.48 1.65
N SER A 146 0.71 28.84 2.76
CA SER A 146 -0.36 28.04 3.41
C SER A 146 -1.49 27.66 2.44
N GLU A 147 -1.78 28.51 1.46
CA GLU A 147 -2.73 28.26 0.39
C GLU A 147 -2.30 27.13 -0.54
N HIS A 148 -1.03 27.08 -0.94
CA HIS A 148 -0.49 25.99 -1.75
C HIS A 148 -0.51 24.64 -1.01
N GLN A 149 -0.26 24.64 0.29
CA GLN A 149 -0.35 23.45 1.11
C GLN A 149 -1.78 22.96 1.25
N LEU A 150 -2.75 23.87 1.42
CA LEU A 150 -4.18 23.52 1.46
C LEU A 150 -4.65 22.92 0.13
N LEU A 151 -4.35 23.56 -0.99
CA LEU A 151 -4.69 23.08 -2.32
C LEU A 151 -4.05 21.72 -2.64
N ALA A 152 -2.80 21.50 -2.23
CA ALA A 152 -2.14 20.22 -2.39
C ALA A 152 -2.81 19.11 -1.55
N ARG A 153 -3.26 19.45 -0.33
CA ARG A 153 -3.98 18.53 0.56
C ARG A 153 -5.36 18.15 0.00
N GLU A 154 -6.10 19.12 -0.51
CA GLU A 154 -7.40 18.88 -1.16
C GLU A 154 -7.27 18.00 -2.41
N ARG A 155 -6.31 18.31 -3.29
CA ARG A 155 -6.01 17.49 -4.48
C ARG A 155 -5.64 16.06 -4.09
N TRP A 156 -4.82 15.90 -3.05
CA TRP A 156 -4.47 14.57 -2.56
C TRP A 156 -5.69 13.81 -2.03
N GLN A 157 -6.57 14.46 -1.28
CA GLN A 157 -7.82 13.85 -0.83
C GLN A 157 -8.71 13.40 -1.98
N GLN A 158 -8.77 14.16 -3.07
CA GLN A 158 -9.50 13.77 -4.29
C GLN A 158 -8.87 12.52 -4.93
N VAL A 159 -7.54 12.47 -5.06
CA VAL A 159 -6.83 11.29 -5.58
C VAL A 159 -7.14 10.05 -4.73
N VAL A 160 -7.05 10.17 -3.42
CA VAL A 160 -7.31 9.04 -2.52
C VAL A 160 -8.75 8.56 -2.61
N LYS A 161 -9.73 9.47 -2.66
CA LYS A 161 -11.16 9.12 -2.88
C LYS A 161 -11.34 8.37 -4.20
N ALA A 162 -10.70 8.85 -5.26
CA ALA A 162 -10.75 8.20 -6.57
C ALA A 162 -10.14 6.79 -6.52
N VAL A 163 -8.97 6.61 -5.89
CA VAL A 163 -8.36 5.28 -5.70
C VAL A 163 -9.25 4.37 -4.85
N ALA A 164 -9.86 4.89 -3.79
CA ALA A 164 -10.78 4.13 -2.93
C ALA A 164 -12.01 3.60 -3.70
N SER A 165 -12.43 4.29 -4.76
CA SER A 165 -13.55 3.89 -5.63
C SER A 165 -13.20 2.81 -6.66
N LEU A 166 -11.92 2.47 -6.82
CA LEU A 166 -11.50 1.41 -7.73
C LEU A 166 -11.94 0.03 -7.22
N PRO A 167 -12.32 -0.91 -8.10
CA PRO A 167 -12.46 -2.32 -7.74
C PRO A 167 -11.16 -2.86 -7.14
N ASP A 168 -11.25 -3.82 -6.22
CA ASP A 168 -10.10 -4.31 -5.43
C ASP A 168 -8.92 -4.77 -6.28
N ARG A 169 -9.16 -5.49 -7.39
CA ARG A 169 -8.08 -5.90 -8.30
C ARG A 169 -7.39 -4.72 -9.00
N GLN A 170 -8.17 -3.71 -9.40
CA GLN A 170 -7.61 -2.50 -10.02
C GLN A 170 -6.82 -1.67 -9.01
N LYS A 171 -7.33 -1.55 -7.79
CA LYS A 171 -6.68 -0.88 -6.66
C LYS A 171 -5.34 -1.53 -6.32
N LEU A 172 -5.34 -2.87 -6.18
CA LEU A 172 -4.14 -3.64 -5.91
C LEU A 172 -3.08 -3.45 -7.00
N VAL A 173 -3.47 -3.65 -8.28
CA VAL A 173 -2.55 -3.49 -9.42
C VAL A 173 -2.01 -2.06 -9.51
N PHE A 174 -2.86 -1.05 -9.30
CA PHE A 174 -2.45 0.34 -9.27
C PHE A 174 -1.42 0.61 -8.15
N THR A 175 -1.68 0.13 -6.93
CA THR A 175 -0.76 0.30 -5.80
C THR A 175 0.58 -0.38 -6.05
N LEU A 176 0.57 -1.63 -6.51
CA LEU A 176 1.80 -2.37 -6.80
C LEU A 176 2.62 -1.72 -7.92
N SER A 177 1.95 -1.15 -8.94
CA SER A 177 2.64 -0.52 -10.07
C SER A 177 3.14 0.89 -9.76
N HIS A 178 2.34 1.75 -9.12
CA HIS A 178 2.63 3.18 -8.99
C HIS A 178 3.20 3.59 -7.64
N ILE A 179 2.94 2.80 -6.58
CA ILE A 179 3.43 3.12 -5.24
C ILE A 179 4.58 2.20 -4.86
N ASP A 180 4.50 0.94 -5.26
CA ASP A 180 5.51 -0.08 -4.99
C ASP A 180 6.46 -0.30 -6.17
N GLU A 181 6.26 0.43 -7.27
CA GLU A 181 7.13 0.50 -8.46
C GLU A 181 7.38 -0.85 -9.16
N ARG A 182 6.46 -1.81 -9.02
CA ARG A 182 6.56 -3.13 -9.64
C ARG A 182 6.21 -3.08 -11.13
N THR A 183 6.92 -3.85 -11.91
CA THR A 183 6.62 -4.11 -13.33
C THR A 183 5.39 -4.99 -13.50
N ALA A 184 4.79 -4.98 -14.69
CA ALA A 184 3.64 -5.85 -14.99
C ALA A 184 3.97 -7.35 -14.88
N ASN A 185 5.21 -7.76 -15.10
CA ASN A 185 5.65 -9.14 -14.95
C ASN A 185 5.74 -9.53 -13.47
N GLU A 186 6.38 -8.70 -12.63
CA GLU A 186 6.44 -8.92 -11.18
C GLU A 186 5.06 -8.95 -10.53
N ILE A 187 4.14 -8.08 -10.99
CA ILE A 187 2.74 -8.11 -10.54
C ILE A 187 2.04 -9.38 -11.00
N SER A 188 2.31 -9.86 -12.20
CA SER A 188 1.79 -11.11 -12.75
C SER A 188 2.21 -12.31 -11.89
N GLU A 189 3.50 -12.44 -11.60
CA GLU A 189 4.06 -13.48 -10.74
C GLU A 189 3.47 -13.42 -9.33
N ALA A 190 3.40 -12.21 -8.78
CA ALA A 190 2.88 -11.97 -7.42
C ALA A 190 1.37 -12.18 -7.27
N THR A 191 0.58 -12.01 -8.32
CA THR A 191 -0.90 -12.06 -8.26
C THR A 191 -1.52 -13.29 -8.90
N GLY A 192 -0.73 -14.08 -9.64
CA GLY A 192 -1.22 -15.19 -10.48
C GLY A 192 -2.03 -14.74 -11.71
N MET A 193 -2.13 -13.44 -11.96
CA MET A 193 -2.78 -12.89 -13.16
C MET A 193 -1.80 -12.89 -14.34
N SER A 194 -2.27 -13.10 -15.59
CA SER A 194 -1.39 -12.94 -16.74
C SER A 194 -0.89 -11.49 -16.89
N PRO A 195 0.30 -11.23 -17.45
CA PRO A 195 0.80 -9.87 -17.68
C PRO A 195 -0.16 -9.01 -18.53
N ALA A 196 -0.90 -9.63 -19.45
CA ALA A 196 -1.94 -8.97 -20.22
C ALA A 196 -3.10 -8.50 -19.33
N THR A 197 -3.56 -9.36 -18.41
CA THR A 197 -4.61 -9.04 -17.44
C THR A 197 -4.18 -7.90 -16.51
N VAL A 198 -2.93 -7.92 -16.04
CA VAL A 198 -2.35 -6.83 -15.21
C VAL A 198 -2.42 -5.49 -15.97
N ARG A 199 -1.96 -5.47 -17.24
CA ARG A 199 -2.03 -4.25 -18.07
C ARG A 199 -3.45 -3.76 -18.29
N VAL A 200 -4.41 -4.67 -18.49
CA VAL A 200 -5.83 -4.31 -18.62
C VAL A 200 -6.38 -3.70 -17.33
N HIS A 201 -6.09 -4.28 -16.17
CA HIS A 201 -6.51 -3.72 -14.88
C HIS A 201 -5.88 -2.35 -14.62
N LEU A 202 -4.60 -2.20 -14.93
CA LEU A 202 -3.89 -0.93 -14.80
C LEU A 202 -4.49 0.14 -15.71
N PHE A 203 -4.71 -0.19 -16.99
CA PHE A 203 -5.35 0.72 -17.95
C PHE A 203 -6.74 1.16 -17.49
N ARG A 204 -7.57 0.23 -17.03
CA ARG A 204 -8.92 0.53 -16.52
C ARG A 204 -8.86 1.41 -15.26
N ALA A 205 -7.94 1.14 -14.35
CA ALA A 205 -7.71 1.96 -13.16
C ALA A 205 -7.35 3.40 -13.55
N LEU A 206 -6.33 3.58 -14.39
CA LEU A 206 -5.87 4.88 -14.84
C LEU A 206 -6.95 5.65 -15.61
N ARG A 207 -7.72 4.97 -16.47
CA ARG A 207 -8.83 5.60 -17.18
C ARG A 207 -9.90 6.11 -16.21
N LYS A 208 -10.27 5.30 -15.21
CA LYS A 208 -11.25 5.72 -14.19
C LYS A 208 -10.73 6.85 -13.31
N LEU A 209 -9.47 6.81 -12.91
CA LEU A 209 -8.84 7.87 -12.13
C LEU A 209 -8.79 9.20 -12.92
N ARG A 210 -8.43 9.13 -14.20
CA ARG A 210 -8.44 10.33 -15.06
C ARG A 210 -9.83 10.95 -15.21
N ALA A 211 -10.87 10.14 -15.39
CA ALA A 211 -12.23 10.63 -15.45
C ALA A 211 -12.61 11.34 -14.14
N LEU A 212 -12.41 10.70 -13.00
CA LEU A 212 -12.76 11.25 -11.69
C LEU A 212 -11.96 12.50 -11.30
N LEU A 213 -10.69 12.60 -11.72
CA LEU A 213 -9.81 13.72 -11.40
C LEU A 213 -9.85 14.82 -12.48
N GLY A 214 -10.25 14.49 -13.71
CA GLY A 214 -10.44 15.45 -14.80
C GLY A 214 -11.74 16.24 -14.72
N GLU A 215 -12.77 15.66 -14.10
CA GLU A 215 -14.06 16.33 -13.84
C GLU A 215 -14.01 17.30 -12.64
N ALA A 216 -12.90 17.30 -11.89
CA ALA A 216 -12.68 18.17 -10.72
C ALA A 216 -11.96 19.49 -11.07
N LYS A 217 -12.11 19.98 -12.32
CA LYS A 217 -11.62 21.29 -12.76
C LYS A 217 -12.67 22.37 -12.58
#